data_0c0df09a39124e889548ccc91d924a51
#
_entry.id   0c0df09a39124e889548ccc91d924a51
#
_cell.length_a   1.000
_cell.length_b   1.000
_cell.length_c   1.000
_cell.angle_alpha   90.00
_cell.angle_beta   90.00
_cell.angle_gamma   90.00
#
_symmetry.space_group_name_H-M   'P 1'
#
loop_
_entity.id
_entity.type
_entity.pdbx_description
1 polymer ?
#
loop_
_entity_poly.entity_id
_entity_poly.type
_entity_poly.pdbx_seq_one_letter_code
_entity_poly.pdbx_strand_id
1 'polypeptide(L)'
;KFIFIFIIGFNSLHAFQPSIEDTKNFLKPELNLVWQEEFSDPKLNTDKWAFQLGNGAEYGIAGWGNNELQFYTDSSDNFELSDGMLKIIPLYNKDSSKTFTSVKLVTKDLVNFTSPGVLEVKFKIPKGQGLWPAIWMMPEKNRFGGWPKSGEIDLMEARGSNTNEVLSTLHFFQNGHRLLGSEYKVSNENNFNQNFHIITLIWGIDKISFYIDNQFLVYEGSLTKLLGAKYPFNESFYLILNTAIGGDFVKAPKPNEICSLDNCDDSKKFIVDYIRYYQ
;
A
#
# COMPACT_ATOMS: atom_id res chain seq x y z
N LYS A 1 -15.67 -13.39 11.57
CA LYS A 1 -14.77 -12.82 12.59
C LYS A 1 -14.92 -11.32 12.53
N PHE A 2 -15.49 -10.70 13.59
CA PHE A 2 -15.69 -9.26 13.64
C PHE A 2 -14.32 -8.59 13.78
N ILE A 3 -13.93 -7.78 12.78
CA ILE A 3 -12.80 -6.87 12.86
C ILE A 3 -13.28 -5.69 13.74
N PHE A 4 -12.86 -5.66 15.00
CA PHE A 4 -12.99 -4.47 15.81
C PHE A 4 -11.94 -3.46 15.38
N ILE A 5 -12.35 -2.51 14.53
CA ILE A 5 -11.58 -1.32 14.23
C ILE A 5 -11.59 -0.45 15.49
N PHE A 6 -10.52 -0.48 16.26
CA PHE A 6 -10.28 0.56 17.25
C PHE A 6 -9.77 1.80 16.52
N ILE A 7 -10.70 2.62 16.02
CA ILE A 7 -10.38 4.00 15.69
C ILE A 7 -10.21 4.69 17.05
N ILE A 8 -8.96 4.94 17.45
CA ILE A 8 -8.69 5.85 18.54
C ILE A 8 -8.98 7.24 18.01
N GLY A 9 -10.24 7.67 18.15
CA GLY A 9 -10.62 9.05 17.95
C GLY A 9 -9.91 9.89 19.00
N PHE A 10 -8.87 10.59 18.60
CA PHE A 10 -8.29 11.66 19.41
C PHE A 10 -9.28 12.81 19.47
N ASN A 11 -10.05 12.89 20.56
CA ASN A 11 -10.71 14.13 20.95
C ASN A 11 -9.64 15.22 21.12
N SER A 12 -9.79 16.27 20.36
CA SER A 12 -9.14 17.58 20.38
C SER A 12 -8.38 17.98 21.66
N LEU A 13 -7.20 17.46 21.84
CA LEU A 13 -6.10 18.18 22.42
C LEU A 13 -5.26 18.65 21.22
N HIS A 14 -4.99 19.93 21.12
CA HIS A 14 -4.03 20.49 20.17
C HIS A 14 -2.63 19.99 20.55
N ALA A 15 -2.39 18.67 20.38
CA ALA A 15 -1.08 18.10 20.47
C ALA A 15 -0.29 18.63 19.28
N PHE A 16 0.88 19.17 19.52
CA PHE A 16 1.84 19.59 18.53
C PHE A 16 1.99 18.46 17.50
N GLN A 17 1.51 18.67 16.29
CA GLN A 17 1.71 17.75 15.17
C GLN A 17 3.03 18.18 14.51
N PRO A 18 4.08 17.35 14.58
CA PRO A 18 5.37 17.71 13.98
C PRO A 18 5.20 17.86 12.48
N SER A 19 5.86 18.86 11.90
CA SER A 19 5.95 18.97 10.45
C SER A 19 6.71 17.77 9.88
N ILE A 20 6.53 17.50 8.58
CA ILE A 20 7.29 16.43 7.92
C ILE A 20 8.79 16.69 8.02
N GLU A 21 9.21 17.95 7.94
CA GLU A 21 10.61 18.37 8.04
C GLU A 21 11.16 18.14 9.46
N ASP A 22 10.40 18.54 10.49
CA ASP A 22 10.79 18.25 11.88
C ASP A 22 10.94 16.75 12.13
N THR A 23 10.05 15.92 11.55
CA THR A 23 10.09 14.47 11.72
C THR A 23 11.25 13.85 10.95
N LYS A 24 11.56 14.33 9.72
CA LYS A 24 12.76 13.91 8.96
C LYS A 24 14.05 14.23 9.73
N ASN A 25 14.14 15.40 10.36
CA ASN A 25 15.29 15.82 11.15
C ASN A 25 15.56 14.94 12.39
N PHE A 26 14.55 14.23 12.91
CA PHE A 26 14.76 13.23 13.96
C PHE A 26 15.49 11.97 13.48
N LEU A 27 15.47 11.68 12.19
CA LEU A 27 16.12 10.48 11.63
C LEU A 27 17.60 10.72 11.35
N LYS A 28 17.88 11.74 10.56
CA LYS A 28 19.25 12.21 10.24
C LYS A 28 19.16 13.64 9.70
N PRO A 29 20.13 14.51 9.97
CA PRO A 29 20.19 15.86 9.37
C PRO A 29 20.39 15.82 7.84
N GLU A 30 20.94 14.72 7.28
CA GLU A 30 21.16 14.54 5.85
C GLU A 30 20.67 13.14 5.42
N LEU A 31 19.51 13.09 4.77
CA LEU A 31 18.99 11.89 4.12
C LEU A 31 19.45 11.87 2.66
N ASN A 32 20.08 10.78 2.24
CA ASN A 32 20.48 10.57 0.86
C ASN A 32 19.47 9.69 0.14
N LEU A 33 19.16 9.99 -1.12
CA LEU A 33 18.41 9.09 -1.97
C LEU A 33 19.27 7.84 -2.23
N VAL A 34 18.85 6.70 -1.70
CA VAL A 34 19.59 5.43 -1.80
C VAL A 34 18.95 4.44 -2.76
N TRP A 35 17.68 4.61 -3.05
CA TRP A 35 16.98 3.80 -4.05
C TRP A 35 15.80 4.57 -4.64
N GLN A 36 15.54 4.34 -5.93
CA GLN A 36 14.37 4.92 -6.60
C GLN A 36 13.84 4.02 -7.71
N GLU A 37 12.55 4.20 -8.00
CA GLU A 37 11.87 3.68 -9.17
C GLU A 37 11.05 4.81 -9.79
N GLU A 38 11.38 5.18 -11.02
CA GLU A 38 10.76 6.29 -11.76
C GLU A 38 9.93 5.75 -12.96
N PHE A 39 9.84 4.44 -13.11
CA PHE A 39 9.10 3.74 -14.18
C PHE A 39 9.35 4.28 -15.59
N SER A 40 10.51 4.90 -15.82
CA SER A 40 10.88 5.52 -17.10
C SER A 40 11.31 4.53 -18.18
N ASP A 41 11.64 3.30 -17.79
CA ASP A 41 11.97 2.24 -18.72
C ASP A 41 10.72 1.65 -19.38
N PRO A 42 10.80 1.27 -20.67
CA PRO A 42 9.64 0.69 -21.38
C PRO A 42 9.27 -0.73 -20.93
N LYS A 43 10.09 -1.33 -20.09
CA LYS A 43 9.90 -2.67 -19.50
C LYS A 43 10.11 -2.62 -18.00
N LEU A 44 9.36 -3.46 -17.30
CA LEU A 44 9.53 -3.63 -15.86
C LEU A 44 10.96 -4.13 -15.56
N ASN A 45 11.64 -3.44 -14.65
CA ASN A 45 12.97 -3.82 -14.21
C ASN A 45 12.87 -5.04 -13.27
N THR A 46 13.24 -6.21 -13.78
CA THR A 46 13.20 -7.49 -13.04
C THR A 46 14.26 -7.63 -11.95
N ASP A 47 15.26 -6.74 -11.90
CA ASP A 47 16.21 -6.67 -10.77
C ASP A 47 15.58 -5.96 -9.54
N LYS A 48 14.45 -5.26 -9.75
CA LYS A 48 13.73 -4.54 -8.70
C LYS A 48 12.38 -5.18 -8.38
N TRP A 49 11.71 -5.79 -9.37
CA TRP A 49 10.32 -6.23 -9.27
C TRP A 49 10.12 -7.66 -9.74
N ALA A 50 9.30 -8.38 -9.00
CA ALA A 50 8.75 -9.68 -9.39
C ALA A 50 7.22 -9.64 -9.36
N PHE A 51 6.60 -10.50 -10.16
CA PHE A 51 5.15 -10.72 -10.13
C PHE A 51 4.81 -11.78 -9.08
N GLN A 52 3.83 -11.49 -8.22
CA GLN A 52 3.24 -12.49 -7.36
C GLN A 52 1.92 -12.94 -7.99
N LEU A 53 1.90 -14.17 -8.52
CA LEU A 53 0.83 -14.68 -9.40
C LEU A 53 -0.24 -15.46 -8.65
N GLY A 54 -1.40 -15.67 -9.31
CA GLY A 54 -2.45 -16.56 -8.83
C GLY A 54 -3.53 -15.87 -8.00
N ASN A 55 -4.31 -16.68 -7.29
CA ASN A 55 -5.38 -16.21 -6.40
C ASN A 55 -5.07 -16.42 -4.91
N GLY A 56 -3.81 -16.70 -4.59
CA GLY A 56 -3.35 -16.97 -3.22
C GLY A 56 -3.40 -18.43 -2.79
N ALA A 57 -4.07 -19.30 -3.52
CA ALA A 57 -4.11 -20.73 -3.19
C ALA A 57 -2.72 -21.38 -3.23
N GLU A 58 -1.87 -20.92 -4.14
CA GLU A 58 -0.48 -21.34 -4.32
C GLU A 58 0.39 -21.04 -3.08
N TYR A 59 -0.06 -20.07 -2.26
CA TYR A 59 0.59 -19.64 -1.02
C TYR A 59 -0.16 -20.13 0.23
N GLY A 60 -1.21 -20.97 0.06
CA GLY A 60 -2.04 -21.48 1.15
C GLY A 60 -3.03 -20.44 1.72
N ILE A 61 -3.28 -19.33 1.03
CA ILE A 61 -4.18 -18.24 1.42
C ILE A 61 -5.13 -17.88 0.27
N ALA A 62 -5.95 -18.86 -0.16
CA ALA A 62 -6.91 -18.66 -1.25
C ALA A 62 -7.74 -17.37 -1.04
N GLY A 63 -7.99 -16.61 -2.12
CA GLY A 63 -8.56 -15.26 -2.04
C GLY A 63 -7.65 -14.30 -1.30
N TRP A 64 -6.32 -14.56 -1.29
CA TRP A 64 -5.28 -13.79 -0.60
C TRP A 64 -5.57 -13.57 0.90
N GLY A 65 -6.40 -14.46 1.49
CA GLY A 65 -6.80 -14.40 2.89
C GLY A 65 -7.91 -13.37 3.22
N ASN A 66 -8.40 -12.63 2.21
CA ASN A 66 -9.38 -11.55 2.35
C ASN A 66 -10.62 -11.76 1.47
N ASN A 67 -10.87 -12.98 0.95
CA ASN A 67 -11.94 -13.28 -0.01
C ASN A 67 -11.87 -12.44 -1.31
N GLU A 68 -10.66 -12.07 -1.73
CA GLU A 68 -10.41 -11.38 -2.99
C GLU A 68 -10.74 -12.27 -4.19
N LEU A 69 -11.20 -11.65 -5.29
CA LEU A 69 -11.77 -12.37 -6.44
C LEU A 69 -10.83 -12.48 -7.64
N GLN A 70 -9.79 -11.65 -7.71
CA GLN A 70 -8.88 -11.61 -8.85
C GLN A 70 -7.86 -12.74 -8.83
N PHE A 71 -7.42 -13.08 -10.04
CA PHE A 71 -6.13 -13.73 -10.28
C PHE A 71 -5.10 -12.66 -10.63
N TYR A 72 -4.00 -12.62 -9.91
CA TYR A 72 -2.86 -11.81 -10.31
C TYR A 72 -2.10 -12.49 -11.44
N THR A 73 -1.72 -11.71 -12.45
CA THR A 73 -1.05 -12.16 -13.67
C THR A 73 0.17 -11.31 -13.95
N ASP A 74 1.00 -11.74 -14.90
CA ASP A 74 2.11 -11.00 -15.52
C ASP A 74 1.77 -10.55 -16.95
N SER A 75 0.48 -10.58 -17.32
CA SER A 75 -0.01 -10.16 -18.63
C SER A 75 0.13 -8.65 -18.81
N SER A 76 0.57 -8.24 -20.00
CA SER A 76 0.54 -6.84 -20.44
C SER A 76 -0.87 -6.23 -20.48
N ASP A 77 -1.94 -7.03 -20.41
CA ASP A 77 -3.30 -6.52 -20.27
C ASP A 77 -3.56 -5.93 -18.87
N ASN A 78 -2.81 -6.38 -17.86
CA ASN A 78 -3.02 -5.99 -16.48
C ASN A 78 -2.06 -4.90 -15.98
N PHE A 79 -1.07 -4.49 -16.77
CA PHE A 79 -0.21 -3.35 -16.44
C PHE A 79 0.35 -2.69 -17.69
N GLU A 80 0.71 -1.43 -17.55
CA GLU A 80 1.32 -0.60 -18.59
C GLU A 80 2.43 0.25 -17.96
N LEU A 81 3.54 0.38 -18.68
CA LEU A 81 4.60 1.34 -18.40
C LEU A 81 4.57 2.38 -19.52
N SER A 82 4.06 3.55 -19.23
CA SER A 82 3.95 4.64 -20.20
C SER A 82 4.01 5.99 -19.49
N ASP A 83 4.48 7.00 -20.18
CA ASP A 83 4.63 8.37 -19.68
C ASP A 83 5.47 8.46 -18.39
N GLY A 84 6.43 7.53 -18.19
CA GLY A 84 7.21 7.45 -16.97
C GLY A 84 6.41 7.00 -15.74
N MET A 85 5.37 6.21 -15.92
CA MET A 85 4.49 5.75 -14.85
C MET A 85 4.15 4.27 -14.98
N LEU A 86 3.96 3.61 -13.85
CA LEU A 86 3.31 2.31 -13.77
C LEU A 86 1.80 2.52 -13.68
N LYS A 87 1.04 1.84 -14.54
CA LYS A 87 -0.42 1.78 -14.51
C LYS A 87 -0.84 0.33 -14.27
N ILE A 88 -1.39 0.01 -13.11
CA ILE A 88 -2.00 -1.29 -12.80
C ILE A 88 -3.45 -1.27 -13.27
N ILE A 89 -3.81 -2.26 -14.08
CA ILE A 89 -5.09 -2.34 -14.80
C ILE A 89 -5.91 -3.52 -14.26
N PRO A 90 -6.83 -3.31 -13.33
CA PRO A 90 -7.76 -4.34 -12.90
C PRO A 90 -8.78 -4.60 -14.01
N LEU A 91 -8.92 -5.85 -14.45
CA LEU A 91 -9.77 -6.24 -15.57
C LEU A 91 -10.93 -7.14 -15.14
N TYR A 92 -12.07 -6.92 -15.78
CA TYR A 92 -13.21 -7.81 -15.82
C TYR A 92 -13.37 -8.43 -17.22
N ASN A 93 -13.42 -9.75 -17.28
CA ASN A 93 -13.69 -10.50 -18.52
C ASN A 93 -14.70 -11.63 -18.21
N LYS A 94 -15.96 -11.45 -18.62
CA LYS A 94 -17.05 -12.40 -18.37
C LYS A 94 -16.86 -13.75 -19.06
N ASP A 95 -16.12 -13.77 -20.18
CA ASP A 95 -15.93 -14.94 -21.03
C ASP A 95 -14.67 -15.75 -20.65
N SER A 96 -13.91 -15.24 -19.68
CA SER A 96 -12.72 -15.91 -19.14
C SER A 96 -13.04 -16.76 -17.92
N SER A 97 -12.35 -17.89 -17.78
CA SER A 97 -12.34 -18.69 -16.54
C SER A 97 -11.77 -17.90 -15.35
N LYS A 98 -10.94 -16.90 -15.61
CA LYS A 98 -10.46 -15.90 -14.66
C LYS A 98 -11.23 -14.60 -14.87
N THR A 99 -12.45 -14.54 -14.36
CA THR A 99 -13.36 -13.40 -14.53
C THR A 99 -12.76 -12.06 -14.15
N PHE A 100 -11.93 -12.04 -13.10
CA PHE A 100 -11.20 -10.86 -12.65
C PHE A 100 -9.70 -11.14 -12.69
N THR A 101 -8.94 -10.21 -13.27
CA THR A 101 -7.48 -10.26 -13.28
C THR A 101 -6.89 -8.90 -12.89
N SER A 102 -5.68 -8.90 -12.35
CA SER A 102 -4.94 -7.71 -11.97
C SER A 102 -3.45 -8.02 -11.87
N VAL A 103 -2.66 -7.07 -11.37
CA VAL A 103 -1.23 -7.24 -11.09
C VAL A 103 -0.94 -7.05 -9.61
N LYS A 104 0.00 -7.86 -9.12
CA LYS A 104 0.68 -7.67 -7.83
C LYS A 104 2.17 -7.74 -8.05
N LEU A 105 2.84 -6.59 -7.89
CA LEU A 105 4.28 -6.44 -7.97
C LEU A 105 4.89 -6.43 -6.58
N VAL A 106 6.01 -7.12 -6.41
CA VAL A 106 6.73 -7.22 -5.15
C VAL A 106 8.23 -6.98 -5.37
N THR A 107 8.90 -6.37 -4.39
CA THR A 107 10.36 -6.25 -4.36
C THR A 107 11.02 -7.39 -3.56
N LYS A 108 10.27 -8.38 -3.12
CA LYS A 108 10.73 -9.48 -2.27
C LYS A 108 11.93 -10.21 -2.87
N ASP A 109 12.93 -10.49 -2.03
CA ASP A 109 14.21 -11.14 -2.41
C ASP A 109 15.06 -10.33 -3.41
N LEU A 110 14.64 -9.12 -3.80
CA LEU A 110 15.31 -8.23 -4.75
C LEU A 110 15.76 -6.93 -4.09
N VAL A 111 14.83 -6.20 -3.48
CA VAL A 111 15.09 -4.92 -2.81
C VAL A 111 14.39 -4.89 -1.46
N ASN A 112 15.15 -4.57 -0.43
CA ASN A 112 14.68 -4.47 0.95
C ASN A 112 14.80 -3.05 1.48
N PHE A 113 13.83 -2.67 2.30
CA PHE A 113 13.76 -1.39 2.99
C PHE A 113 13.90 -1.63 4.50
N THR A 114 14.62 -0.75 5.19
CA THR A 114 14.92 -0.89 6.63
C THR A 114 14.77 0.44 7.35
N SER A 115 14.45 0.41 8.64
CA SER A 115 14.56 1.61 9.50
C SER A 115 16.03 1.87 9.90
N PRO A 116 16.47 3.13 10.11
CA PRO A 116 15.73 4.34 9.81
C PRO A 116 15.74 4.68 8.31
N GLY A 117 14.64 5.26 7.82
CA GLY A 117 14.53 5.69 6.44
C GLY A 117 13.25 6.45 6.15
N VAL A 118 13.14 7.01 4.95
CA VAL A 118 11.95 7.67 4.43
C VAL A 118 11.60 7.04 3.09
N LEU A 119 10.35 6.60 2.95
CA LEU A 119 9.82 6.08 1.69
C LEU A 119 8.71 7.00 1.19
N GLU A 120 8.85 7.52 -0.03
CA GLU A 120 7.87 8.36 -0.70
C GLU A 120 7.32 7.66 -1.94
N VAL A 121 6.01 7.68 -2.11
CA VAL A 121 5.34 7.15 -3.30
C VAL A 121 4.34 8.19 -3.82
N LYS A 122 4.45 8.55 -5.10
CA LYS A 122 3.50 9.43 -5.78
C LYS A 122 2.53 8.61 -6.61
N PHE A 123 1.24 8.79 -6.39
CA PHE A 123 0.21 7.89 -6.91
C PHE A 123 -1.12 8.58 -7.21
N LYS A 124 -1.98 7.88 -7.99
CA LYS A 124 -3.43 8.09 -8.12
C LYS A 124 -4.16 6.76 -8.01
N ILE A 125 -5.30 6.74 -7.31
CA ILE A 125 -6.07 5.51 -7.14
C ILE A 125 -7.11 5.31 -8.25
N PRO A 126 -7.50 4.06 -8.57
CA PRO A 126 -8.59 3.79 -9.49
C PRO A 126 -9.95 4.15 -8.87
N LYS A 127 -10.89 4.59 -9.72
CA LYS A 127 -12.31 4.74 -9.40
C LYS A 127 -13.08 3.52 -9.88
N GLY A 128 -13.88 2.92 -9.01
CA GLY A 128 -14.76 1.79 -9.34
C GLY A 128 -15.12 0.98 -8.10
N GLN A 129 -16.39 0.59 -7.98
CA GLN A 129 -16.83 -0.25 -6.86
C GLN A 129 -16.19 -1.63 -6.93
N GLY A 130 -15.61 -2.06 -5.83
CA GLY A 130 -14.91 -3.33 -5.70
C GLY A 130 -13.42 -3.26 -6.00
N LEU A 131 -12.86 -2.10 -6.37
CA LEU A 131 -11.43 -1.91 -6.54
C LEU A 131 -10.78 -1.55 -5.21
N TRP A 132 -9.66 -2.22 -4.92
CA TRP A 132 -8.86 -2.06 -3.70
C TRP A 132 -7.39 -1.90 -4.06
N PRO A 133 -6.93 -0.69 -4.40
CA PRO A 133 -5.52 -0.40 -4.59
C PRO A 133 -4.78 -0.35 -3.26
N ALA A 134 -3.52 -0.81 -3.26
CA ALA A 134 -2.67 -0.77 -2.08
C ALA A 134 -1.19 -0.53 -2.42
N ILE A 135 -0.53 0.25 -1.55
CA ILE A 135 0.92 0.41 -1.42
C ILE A 135 1.26 -0.04 -0.02
N TRP A 136 1.94 -1.16 0.13
CA TRP A 136 2.13 -1.79 1.42
C TRP A 136 3.43 -2.60 1.48
N MET A 137 3.79 -3.03 2.67
CA MET A 137 5.04 -3.74 2.91
C MET A 137 4.83 -4.94 3.83
N MET A 138 5.51 -6.03 3.50
CA MET A 138 5.58 -7.24 4.31
C MET A 138 7.02 -7.49 4.76
N PRO A 139 7.21 -8.16 5.91
CA PRO A 139 8.55 -8.50 6.38
C PRO A 139 9.24 -9.46 5.42
N GLU A 140 10.51 -9.20 5.12
CA GLU A 140 11.35 -10.09 4.30
C GLU A 140 11.46 -11.49 4.94
N LYS A 141 11.52 -11.53 6.27
CA LYS A 141 11.58 -12.77 7.05
C LYS A 141 10.56 -12.74 8.18
N ASN A 142 9.86 -13.85 8.37
CA ASN A 142 8.91 -14.03 9.46
C ASN A 142 9.63 -14.30 10.80
N ARG A 143 10.49 -13.37 11.25
CA ARG A 143 11.34 -13.51 12.43
C ARG A 143 10.57 -13.85 13.71
N PHE A 144 9.39 -13.25 13.88
CA PHE A 144 8.56 -13.45 15.07
C PHE A 144 7.41 -14.46 14.84
N GLY A 145 7.38 -15.08 13.66
CA GLY A 145 6.35 -16.03 13.20
C GLY A 145 5.46 -15.44 12.11
N GLY A 146 4.52 -16.25 11.61
CA GLY A 146 3.60 -15.85 10.56
C GLY A 146 2.72 -14.65 10.95
N TRP A 147 2.12 -14.06 9.94
CA TRP A 147 1.23 -12.89 10.09
C TRP A 147 0.23 -13.04 11.26
N PRO A 148 -0.02 -12.00 12.05
CA PRO A 148 0.56 -10.64 12.00
C PRO A 148 1.77 -10.45 12.93
N LYS A 149 2.45 -11.53 13.36
CA LYS A 149 3.52 -11.47 14.38
C LYS A 149 4.76 -10.73 13.91
N SER A 150 5.09 -10.83 12.63
CA SER A 150 6.25 -10.17 12.03
C SER A 150 5.93 -8.82 11.39
N GLY A 151 4.71 -8.32 11.61
CA GLY A 151 4.26 -6.99 11.18
C GLY A 151 3.77 -6.95 9.74
N GLU A 152 3.10 -5.83 9.40
CA GLU A 152 2.70 -5.38 8.07
C GLU A 152 2.58 -3.87 8.13
N ILE A 153 3.01 -3.17 7.10
CA ILE A 153 2.97 -1.70 7.00
C ILE A 153 2.20 -1.33 5.74
N ASP A 154 0.98 -0.84 5.90
CA ASP A 154 0.17 -0.35 4.79
C ASP A 154 0.35 1.15 4.69
N LEU A 155 1.14 1.60 3.69
CA LEU A 155 1.33 3.02 3.46
C LEU A 155 0.02 3.65 2.96
N MET A 156 -0.61 3.00 1.99
CA MET A 156 -1.85 3.48 1.40
C MET A 156 -2.75 2.31 1.02
N GLU A 157 -3.95 2.31 1.53
CA GLU A 157 -5.06 1.49 1.05
C GLU A 157 -6.23 2.39 0.70
N ALA A 158 -7.01 2.03 -0.33
CA ALA A 158 -8.19 2.78 -0.69
C ALA A 158 -9.32 1.90 -1.21
N ARG A 159 -10.52 2.47 -1.20
CA ARG A 159 -11.71 1.89 -1.81
C ARG A 159 -12.05 2.68 -3.06
N GLY A 160 -11.96 2.06 -4.24
CA GLY A 160 -12.28 2.72 -5.51
C GLY A 160 -13.71 3.30 -5.59
N SER A 161 -14.61 2.87 -4.70
CA SER A 161 -15.95 3.45 -4.53
C SER A 161 -15.95 4.77 -3.74
N ASN A 162 -14.83 5.15 -3.09
CA ASN A 162 -14.67 6.38 -2.33
C ASN A 162 -13.29 6.98 -2.60
N THR A 163 -13.17 7.75 -3.65
CA THR A 163 -11.89 8.34 -4.10
C THR A 163 -11.43 9.55 -3.28
N ASN A 164 -12.14 9.90 -2.24
CA ASN A 164 -11.80 11.00 -1.34
C ASN A 164 -11.07 10.56 -0.06
N GLU A 165 -10.81 9.25 0.07
CA GLU A 165 -10.31 8.68 1.31
C GLU A 165 -9.23 7.64 1.04
N VAL A 166 -8.15 7.71 1.80
CA VAL A 166 -7.12 6.68 1.91
C VAL A 166 -6.86 6.35 3.38
N LEU A 167 -6.32 5.17 3.62
CA LEU A 167 -5.96 4.68 4.95
C LEU A 167 -4.47 4.35 4.99
N SER A 168 -3.85 4.57 6.15
CA SER A 168 -2.53 4.01 6.48
C SER A 168 -2.68 3.16 7.75
N THR A 169 -2.06 1.97 7.78
CA THR A 169 -2.27 1.01 8.85
C THR A 169 -0.97 0.27 9.19
N LEU A 170 -0.77 -0.02 10.46
CA LEU A 170 0.23 -0.97 10.97
C LEU A 170 -0.50 -2.18 11.53
N HIS A 171 -0.16 -3.38 11.07
CA HIS A 171 -0.67 -4.62 11.63
C HIS A 171 0.41 -5.33 12.44
N PHE A 172 0.06 -5.79 13.65
CA PHE A 172 1.00 -6.45 14.56
C PHE A 172 0.28 -7.43 15.51
N PHE A 173 1.04 -8.18 16.27
CA PHE A 173 0.51 -9.14 17.24
C PHE A 173 0.73 -8.64 18.68
N GLN A 174 -0.39 -8.52 19.43
CA GLN A 174 -0.38 -8.31 20.87
C GLN A 174 -1.59 -9.02 21.48
N ASN A 175 -1.37 -10.23 22.01
CA ASN A 175 -2.46 -11.08 22.53
C ASN A 175 -3.59 -11.30 21.47
N GLY A 176 -3.20 -11.45 20.19
CA GLY A 176 -4.04 -11.51 19.02
C GLY A 176 -3.63 -10.46 17.99
N HIS A 177 -4.29 -10.47 16.82
CA HIS A 177 -4.10 -9.44 15.81
C HIS A 177 -4.55 -8.08 16.33
N ARG A 178 -3.72 -7.07 16.13
CA ARG A 178 -3.98 -5.66 16.41
C ARG A 178 -3.62 -4.83 15.19
N LEU A 179 -4.28 -3.69 15.08
CA LEU A 179 -3.94 -2.68 14.09
C LEU A 179 -3.91 -1.29 14.72
N LEU A 180 -3.11 -0.42 14.14
CA LEU A 180 -3.09 1.00 14.42
C LEU A 180 -3.05 1.73 13.09
N GLY A 181 -4.03 2.59 12.84
CA GLY A 181 -4.13 3.28 11.57
C GLY A 181 -5.00 4.52 11.64
N SER A 182 -5.04 5.26 10.54
CA SER A 182 -5.85 6.45 10.37
C SER A 182 -6.35 6.58 8.94
N GLU A 183 -7.48 7.27 8.79
CA GLU A 183 -8.05 7.68 7.50
C GLU A 183 -7.67 9.13 7.23
N TYR A 184 -7.36 9.42 5.97
CA TYR A 184 -7.18 10.78 5.48
C TYR A 184 -8.20 11.09 4.39
N LYS A 185 -8.87 12.25 4.52
CA LYS A 185 -9.94 12.66 3.62
C LYS A 185 -9.62 13.98 2.94
N VAL A 186 -9.88 14.02 1.65
CA VAL A 186 -9.72 15.21 0.81
C VAL A 186 -11.06 15.69 0.26
N SER A 187 -11.11 16.92 -0.24
CA SER A 187 -12.27 17.45 -0.96
C SER A 187 -12.49 16.74 -2.29
N ASN A 188 -13.68 16.86 -2.87
CA ASN A 188 -13.98 16.30 -4.18
C ASN A 188 -13.09 16.88 -5.30
N GLU A 189 -12.68 18.10 -5.18
CA GLU A 189 -11.81 18.79 -6.15
C GLU A 189 -10.36 18.29 -6.12
N ASN A 190 -9.95 17.76 -4.97
CA ASN A 190 -8.59 17.22 -4.75
C ASN A 190 -8.62 15.71 -4.47
N ASN A 191 -9.53 14.96 -5.09
CA ASN A 191 -9.65 13.53 -4.83
C ASN A 191 -8.49 12.72 -5.42
N PHE A 192 -8.22 11.57 -4.80
CA PHE A 192 -7.08 10.69 -5.11
C PHE A 192 -7.15 10.01 -6.49
N ASN A 193 -8.28 10.10 -7.19
CA ASN A 193 -8.40 9.58 -8.54
C ASN A 193 -8.02 10.60 -9.62
N GLN A 194 -8.34 11.87 -9.42
CA GLN A 194 -8.10 12.92 -10.40
C GLN A 194 -6.71 13.54 -10.26
N ASN A 195 -6.20 13.62 -9.03
CA ASN A 195 -4.94 14.29 -8.72
C ASN A 195 -3.89 13.29 -8.21
N PHE A 196 -2.62 13.58 -8.49
CA PHE A 196 -1.52 12.88 -7.85
C PHE A 196 -1.34 13.37 -6.42
N HIS A 197 -1.11 12.39 -5.53
CA HIS A 197 -0.79 12.62 -4.14
C HIS A 197 0.50 11.90 -3.77
N ILE A 198 1.14 12.33 -2.69
CA ILE A 198 2.38 11.71 -2.19
C ILE A 198 2.10 11.14 -0.81
N ILE A 199 2.21 9.81 -0.66
CA ILE A 199 2.30 9.17 0.64
C ILE A 199 3.77 9.10 1.06
N THR A 200 4.07 9.52 2.28
CA THR A 200 5.39 9.46 2.87
C THR A 200 5.36 8.67 4.17
N LEU A 201 6.14 7.60 4.22
CA LEU A 201 6.47 6.86 5.43
C LEU A 201 7.78 7.41 5.99
N ILE A 202 7.76 7.99 7.19
CA ILE A 202 8.97 8.30 7.96
C ILE A 202 9.13 7.19 8.98
N TRP A 203 10.16 6.39 8.79
CA TRP A 203 10.36 5.12 9.48
C TRP A 203 11.61 5.18 10.35
N GLY A 204 11.41 5.50 11.62
CA GLY A 204 12.46 5.49 12.63
C GLY A 204 12.59 4.13 13.34
N ILE A 205 13.61 3.97 14.16
CA ILE A 205 13.86 2.73 14.94
C ILE A 205 12.73 2.46 15.94
N ASP A 206 12.17 3.49 16.53
CA ASP A 206 11.15 3.43 17.58
C ASP A 206 9.87 4.21 17.22
N LYS A 207 9.80 4.79 16.03
CA LYS A 207 8.73 5.69 15.60
C LYS A 207 8.42 5.48 14.14
N ILE A 208 7.13 5.46 13.82
CA ILE A 208 6.62 5.43 12.44
C ILE A 208 5.64 6.59 12.30
N SER A 209 5.76 7.34 11.20
CA SER A 209 4.84 8.42 10.89
C SER A 209 4.46 8.36 9.41
N PHE A 210 3.17 8.56 9.13
CA PHE A 210 2.66 8.64 7.75
C PHE A 210 2.20 10.08 7.47
N TYR A 211 2.44 10.54 6.25
CA TYR A 211 2.02 11.84 5.75
C TYR A 211 1.41 11.70 4.36
N ILE A 212 0.34 12.42 4.10
CA ILE A 212 -0.20 12.65 2.75
C ILE A 212 0.03 14.12 2.39
N ASP A 213 0.72 14.39 1.25
CA ASP A 213 1.02 15.73 0.76
C ASP A 213 1.63 16.63 1.85
N ASN A 214 2.54 16.09 2.64
CA ASN A 214 3.16 16.72 3.81
C ASN A 214 2.21 17.00 4.99
N GLN A 215 0.96 16.53 4.94
CA GLN A 215 0.04 16.61 6.08
C GLN A 215 0.11 15.32 6.91
N PHE A 216 0.27 15.49 8.20
CA PHE A 216 0.38 14.39 9.15
C PHE A 216 -0.87 13.52 9.14
N LEU A 217 -0.70 12.21 9.08
CA LEU A 217 -1.76 11.23 9.07
C LEU A 217 -1.81 10.41 10.35
N VAL A 218 -0.75 9.65 10.66
CA VAL A 218 -0.66 8.85 11.87
C VAL A 218 0.80 8.80 12.38
N TYR A 219 0.92 8.77 13.71
CA TYR A 219 2.20 8.67 14.40
C TYR A 219 2.17 7.52 15.40
N GLU A 220 3.21 6.72 15.39
CA GLU A 220 3.39 5.66 16.36
C GLU A 220 4.79 5.72 16.99
N GLY A 221 4.85 5.99 18.28
CA GLY A 221 6.08 6.05 19.06
C GLY A 221 6.02 5.23 20.36
N SER A 222 4.91 4.49 20.57
CA SER A 222 4.69 3.73 21.80
C SER A 222 4.78 2.21 21.61
N LEU A 223 4.70 1.72 20.37
CA LEU A 223 4.72 0.27 20.09
C LEU A 223 6.01 -0.41 20.51
N THR A 224 7.16 0.24 20.43
CA THR A 224 8.43 -0.31 20.92
C THR A 224 8.39 -0.59 22.41
N LYS A 225 7.78 0.31 23.21
CA LYS A 225 7.60 0.10 24.66
C LYS A 225 6.61 -1.02 24.94
N LEU A 226 5.56 -1.12 24.11
CA LEU A 226 4.50 -2.09 24.26
C LEU A 226 4.92 -3.51 23.89
N LEU A 227 5.67 -3.67 22.79
CA LEU A 227 6.06 -4.95 22.20
C LEU A 227 7.47 -5.39 22.61
N GLY A 228 8.31 -4.46 23.06
CA GLY A 228 9.69 -4.72 23.50
C GLY A 228 10.49 -5.48 22.44
N ALA A 229 11.11 -6.59 22.82
CA ALA A 229 11.92 -7.43 21.92
C ALA A 229 11.14 -8.09 20.76
N LYS A 230 9.81 -7.99 20.75
CA LYS A 230 8.94 -8.49 19.67
C LYS A 230 8.43 -7.37 18.75
N TYR A 231 9.00 -6.18 18.83
CA TYR A 231 8.68 -5.08 17.91
C TYR A 231 9.14 -5.43 16.49
N PRO A 232 8.21 -5.60 15.53
CA PRO A 232 8.57 -6.17 14.24
C PRO A 232 9.10 -5.13 13.25
N PHE A 233 8.83 -3.85 13.47
CA PHE A 233 9.08 -2.80 12.49
C PHE A 233 10.54 -2.30 12.44
N ASN A 234 11.47 -2.99 13.11
CA ASN A 234 12.92 -2.80 12.96
C ASN A 234 13.57 -3.84 12.04
N GLU A 235 12.77 -4.74 11.48
CA GLU A 235 13.24 -5.74 10.53
C GLU A 235 13.22 -5.17 9.11
N SER A 236 13.76 -5.93 8.15
CA SER A 236 13.68 -5.60 6.72
C SER A 236 12.31 -5.94 6.17
N PHE A 237 11.76 -5.04 5.36
CA PHE A 237 10.49 -5.22 4.66
C PHE A 237 10.67 -5.10 3.15
N TYR A 238 9.85 -5.79 2.38
CA TYR A 238 9.72 -5.60 0.94
C TYR A 238 8.44 -4.87 0.58
N LEU A 239 8.46 -4.13 -0.51
CA LEU A 239 7.32 -3.33 -0.99
C LEU A 239 6.42 -4.14 -1.90
N ILE A 240 5.13 -3.85 -1.83
CA ILE A 240 4.08 -4.46 -2.65
C ILE A 240 3.19 -3.37 -3.24
N LEU A 241 2.91 -3.49 -4.54
CA LEU A 241 1.94 -2.67 -5.27
C LEU A 241 0.90 -3.59 -5.91
N ASN A 242 -0.38 -3.36 -5.66
CA ASN A 242 -1.44 -4.12 -6.30
C ASN A 242 -2.77 -3.35 -6.37
N THR A 243 -3.68 -3.87 -7.18
CA THR A 243 -5.11 -3.57 -7.06
C THR A 243 -5.85 -4.88 -6.91
N ALA A 244 -6.42 -5.14 -5.75
CA ALA A 244 -7.32 -6.25 -5.53
C ALA A 244 -8.72 -5.93 -6.07
N ILE A 245 -9.52 -6.96 -6.33
CA ILE A 245 -10.92 -6.84 -6.79
C ILE A 245 -11.81 -7.67 -5.87
N GLY A 246 -12.81 -7.02 -5.27
CA GLY A 246 -13.61 -7.63 -4.21
C GLY A 246 -12.84 -7.77 -2.91
N GLY A 247 -13.28 -8.71 -2.08
CA GLY A 247 -12.70 -8.94 -0.76
C GLY A 247 -13.47 -8.25 0.38
N ASP A 248 -13.01 -8.52 1.60
CA ASP A 248 -13.73 -8.11 2.83
C ASP A 248 -13.65 -6.60 3.10
N PHE A 249 -12.68 -5.91 2.49
CA PHE A 249 -12.46 -4.47 2.69
C PHE A 249 -13.34 -3.58 1.82
N VAL A 250 -13.79 -4.08 0.67
CA VAL A 250 -14.55 -3.31 -0.33
C VAL A 250 -15.92 -3.94 -0.57
N LYS A 251 -16.85 -3.18 -1.18
CA LYS A 251 -18.13 -3.72 -1.64
C LYS A 251 -17.93 -4.68 -2.81
N ALA A 252 -18.91 -5.56 -3.04
CA ALA A 252 -18.90 -6.44 -4.21
C ALA A 252 -18.64 -5.64 -5.51
N PRO A 253 -17.78 -6.13 -6.41
CA PRO A 253 -17.39 -5.39 -7.60
C PRO A 253 -18.57 -5.20 -8.56
N LYS A 254 -18.57 -4.06 -9.24
CA LYS A 254 -19.47 -3.77 -10.36
C LYS A 254 -18.69 -3.87 -11.67
N PRO A 255 -18.96 -4.87 -12.51
CA PRO A 255 -18.21 -5.10 -13.75
C PRO A 255 -18.09 -3.89 -14.66
N ASN A 256 -19.14 -3.09 -14.79
CA ASN A 256 -19.15 -1.88 -15.63
C ASN A 256 -18.30 -0.72 -15.08
N GLU A 257 -17.91 -0.79 -13.82
CA GLU A 257 -17.02 0.19 -13.18
C GLU A 257 -15.53 -0.26 -13.18
N ILE A 258 -15.24 -1.46 -13.70
CA ILE A 258 -13.90 -2.03 -13.84
C ILE A 258 -13.48 -1.97 -15.31
N CYS A 259 -12.20 -1.96 -15.62
CA CYS A 259 -11.70 -2.07 -16.98
C CYS A 259 -12.18 -3.37 -17.66
N SER A 260 -12.45 -3.31 -18.96
CA SER A 260 -12.50 -4.47 -19.86
C SER A 260 -11.43 -4.29 -20.93
N LEU A 261 -11.15 -5.34 -21.69
CA LEU A 261 -10.16 -5.29 -22.78
C LEU A 261 -10.47 -4.22 -23.82
N ASP A 262 -11.77 -3.94 -24.04
CA ASP A 262 -12.24 -2.98 -25.06
C ASP A 262 -12.49 -1.57 -24.49
N ASN A 263 -12.54 -1.42 -23.15
CA ASN A 263 -12.92 -0.15 -22.52
C ASN A 263 -12.22 0.02 -21.17
N CYS A 264 -11.14 0.77 -21.19
CA CYS A 264 -10.37 1.10 -20.00
C CYS A 264 -9.75 2.49 -20.12
N ASP A 265 -10.25 3.44 -19.37
CA ASP A 265 -9.62 4.76 -19.22
C ASP A 265 -8.76 4.83 -17.94
N ASP A 266 -7.90 5.84 -17.87
CA ASP A 266 -6.95 5.99 -16.76
C ASP A 266 -7.64 6.22 -15.39
N SER A 267 -8.90 6.63 -15.37
CA SER A 267 -9.63 6.79 -14.11
C SER A 267 -9.90 5.46 -13.40
N LYS A 268 -9.80 4.33 -14.10
CA LYS A 268 -10.00 2.98 -13.58
C LYS A 268 -8.68 2.25 -13.27
N LYS A 269 -7.54 2.91 -13.48
CA LYS A 269 -6.20 2.35 -13.26
C LYS A 269 -5.61 2.88 -11.97
N PHE A 270 -4.86 2.05 -11.27
CA PHE A 270 -3.98 2.49 -10.20
C PHE A 270 -2.66 2.94 -10.81
N ILE A 271 -2.31 4.20 -10.63
CA ILE A 271 -1.16 4.83 -11.28
C ILE A 271 -0.12 5.19 -10.24
N VAL A 272 1.12 4.77 -10.45
CA VAL A 272 2.27 5.13 -9.63
C VAL A 272 3.28 5.87 -10.50
N ASP A 273 3.59 7.11 -10.13
CA ASP A 273 4.54 7.98 -10.83
C ASP A 273 5.98 7.62 -10.44
N TYR A 274 6.28 7.68 -9.14
CA TYR A 274 7.59 7.31 -8.63
C TYR A 274 7.53 6.71 -7.22
N ILE A 275 8.64 6.03 -6.88
CA ILE A 275 8.93 5.56 -5.53
C ILE A 275 10.37 5.95 -5.20
N ARG A 276 10.58 6.61 -4.05
CA ARG A 276 11.90 7.09 -3.62
C ARG A 276 12.15 6.72 -2.18
N TYR A 277 13.32 6.17 -1.92
CA TYR A 277 13.73 5.76 -0.59
C TYR A 277 15.03 6.44 -0.19
N TYR A 278 15.01 7.03 1.00
CA TYR A 278 16.09 7.84 1.55
C TYR A 278 16.58 7.23 2.86
N GLN A 279 17.90 7.23 3.06
CA GLN A 279 18.58 6.85 4.30
C GLN A 279 19.72 7.79 4.65
#